data_5bc9b8112738987d29aba98c2d2c72c1
#
_entry.id   5bc9b8112738987d29aba98c2d2c72c1
#
_cell.length_a   1.000
_cell.length_b   1.000
_cell.length_c   1.000
_cell.angle_alpha   90.00
_cell.angle_beta   90.00
_cell.angle_gamma   90.00
#
_symmetry.space_group_name_H-M   'P 1'
#
loop_
_entity.id
_entity.type
_entity.pdbx_description
1 polymer ?
#
loop_
_entity_poly.entity_id
_entity_poly.type
_entity_poly.pdbx_seq_one_letter_code
_entity_poly.pdbx_strand_id
1 'polypeptide(L)'
;MDTINLQSAAEFGAIISRHPQVERILCGHSHRVIVTRFAGTVVQVAPSTAHQVTLDLDPVMPETFSMEPPSFLLHRWNPETGLATHHAYIESYPGPYPFLLDKAYPGVTAG
;
A
#
# COMPACT_ATOMS: atom_id res chain seq x y z
N MET A 1 -6.55 12.57 10.24
CA MET A 1 -5.53 11.63 10.79
C MET A 1 -4.18 11.97 10.19
N ASP A 2 -3.20 12.17 11.02
CA ASP A 2 -1.85 12.38 10.54
C ASP A 2 -1.33 11.10 9.88
N THR A 3 -0.89 11.20 8.66
CA THR A 3 -0.43 10.05 7.89
C THR A 3 0.93 9.54 8.36
N ILE A 4 1.73 10.40 8.93
CA ILE A 4 3.03 10.05 9.51
C ILE A 4 3.09 10.66 10.90
N ASN A 5 2.82 9.83 11.88
CA ASN A 5 2.93 10.23 13.29
C ASN A 5 4.24 9.70 13.86
N LEU A 6 5.34 10.18 13.31
CA LEU A 6 6.67 9.77 13.71
C LEU A 6 7.28 10.83 14.62
N GLN A 7 7.63 10.43 15.83
CA GLN A 7 8.43 11.27 16.71
C GLN A 7 9.81 11.46 16.05
N SER A 8 10.32 12.69 16.11
CA SER A 8 11.61 13.01 15.48
C SER A 8 11.60 12.89 13.95
N ALA A 9 10.46 13.22 13.32
CA ALA A 9 10.34 13.16 11.86
C ALA A 9 11.39 14.04 11.16
N ALA A 10 11.72 15.20 11.73
CA ALA A 10 12.72 16.08 11.15
C ALA A 10 14.12 15.45 11.15
N GLU A 11 14.50 14.75 12.21
CA GLU A 11 15.78 14.06 12.30
C GLU A 11 15.84 12.89 11.35
N PHE A 12 14.78 12.10 11.27
CA PHE A 12 14.68 10.99 10.33
C PHE A 12 14.75 11.49 8.89
N GLY A 13 14.01 12.54 8.58
CA GLY A 13 14.05 13.15 7.26
C GLY A 13 15.42 13.65 6.85
N ALA A 14 16.16 14.23 7.80
CA ALA A 14 17.52 14.68 7.55
C ALA A 14 18.45 13.50 7.20
N ILE A 15 18.26 12.36 7.83
CA ILE A 15 19.04 11.16 7.53
C ILE A 15 18.66 10.64 6.14
N ILE A 16 17.40 10.49 5.86
CA ILE A 16 16.91 9.95 4.58
C ILE A 16 17.33 10.84 3.42
N SER A 17 17.28 12.16 3.58
CA SER A 17 17.65 13.08 2.50
C SER A 17 19.11 12.96 2.05
N ARG A 18 19.96 12.38 2.88
CA ARG A 18 21.37 12.11 2.54
C ARG A 18 21.57 10.78 1.82
N HIS A 19 20.51 10.03 1.60
CA HIS A 19 20.56 8.71 0.99
C HIS A 19 19.61 8.63 -0.21
N PRO A 20 20.01 9.22 -1.36
CA PRO A 20 19.13 9.27 -2.54
C PRO A 20 18.81 7.89 -3.14
N GLN A 21 19.51 6.85 -2.72
CA GLN A 21 19.25 5.48 -3.15
C GLN A 21 18.00 4.88 -2.47
N VAL A 22 17.44 5.53 -1.46
CA VAL A 22 16.20 5.07 -0.81
C VAL A 22 15.04 5.31 -1.76
N GLU A 23 14.47 4.23 -2.28
CA GLU A 23 13.36 4.32 -3.22
C GLU A 23 12.02 4.53 -2.52
N ARG A 24 11.87 3.98 -1.33
CA ARG A 24 10.60 4.03 -0.61
C ARG A 24 10.80 3.74 0.87
N ILE A 25 9.96 4.33 1.70
CA ILE A 25 9.85 4.01 3.11
C ILE A 25 8.53 3.28 3.30
N LEU A 26 8.58 2.13 3.93
CA LEU A 26 7.40 1.29 4.15
C LEU A 26 7.06 1.32 5.63
N CYS A 27 5.79 1.50 5.94
CA CYS A 27 5.30 1.49 7.31
C CYS A 27 3.88 0.95 7.39
N GLY A 28 3.39 0.78 8.60
CA GLY A 28 2.06 0.27 8.87
C GLY A 28 1.36 1.09 9.93
N HIS A 29 0.51 0.45 10.71
CA HIS A 29 -0.20 0.98 11.88
C HIS A 29 -1.42 1.84 11.54
N SER A 30 -1.38 2.64 10.50
CA SER A 30 -2.50 3.54 10.18
C SER A 30 -3.70 2.83 9.55
N HIS A 31 -3.60 1.55 9.24
CA HIS A 31 -4.68 0.71 8.73
C HIS A 31 -5.36 1.30 7.49
N ARG A 32 -4.59 1.86 6.59
CA ARG A 32 -5.06 2.40 5.31
C ARG A 32 -3.88 2.60 4.38
N VAL A 33 -4.10 2.31 3.10
CA VAL A 33 -3.07 2.60 2.08
C VAL A 33 -2.96 4.10 1.93
N ILE A 34 -1.80 4.62 2.25
CA ILE A 34 -1.50 6.05 2.14
C ILE A 34 -0.14 6.19 1.47
N VAL A 35 -0.03 7.11 0.51
CA VAL A 35 1.22 7.41 -0.17
C VAL A 35 1.48 8.90 -0.02
N THR A 36 2.66 9.26 0.47
CA THR A 36 3.02 10.67 0.64
C THR A 36 4.52 10.87 0.40
N ARG A 37 4.89 12.10 0.06
CA ARG A 37 6.30 12.46 -0.08
C ARG A 37 6.92 12.71 1.28
N PHE A 38 8.18 12.33 1.41
CA PHE A 38 8.95 12.57 2.63
C PHE A 38 10.43 12.55 2.31
N ALA A 39 11.14 13.64 2.63
CA ALA A 39 12.60 13.75 2.54
C ALA A 39 13.19 13.30 1.19
N GLY A 40 12.52 13.64 0.09
CA GLY A 40 12.97 13.31 -1.26
C GLY A 40 12.59 11.92 -1.75
N THR A 41 11.93 11.13 -0.93
CA THR A 41 11.41 9.83 -1.32
C THR A 41 9.89 9.74 -1.08
N VAL A 42 9.36 8.54 -1.02
CA VAL A 42 7.93 8.29 -0.83
C VAL A 42 7.75 7.37 0.36
N VAL A 43 6.85 7.75 1.26
CA VAL A 43 6.36 6.87 2.32
C VAL A 43 5.09 6.20 1.85
N GLN A 44 5.02 4.90 2.03
CA GLN A 44 3.83 4.12 1.72
C GLN A 44 3.40 3.34 2.96
N VAL A 45 2.18 3.60 3.39
CA VAL A 45 1.57 2.94 4.54
C VAL A 45 0.78 1.75 4.03
N ALA A 46 1.02 0.58 4.64
CA ALA A 46 0.30 -0.63 4.31
C ALA A 46 -1.09 -0.63 4.94
N PRO A 47 -2.08 -1.27 4.28
CA PRO A 47 -3.39 -1.47 4.89
C PRO A 47 -3.34 -2.51 5.99
N SER A 48 -4.43 -2.63 6.74
CA SER A 48 -4.59 -3.67 7.74
C SER A 48 -5.03 -4.99 7.11
N THR A 49 -4.59 -6.08 7.70
CA THR A 49 -5.10 -7.42 7.38
C THR A 49 -6.39 -7.74 8.15
N ALA A 50 -6.95 -6.76 8.83
CA ALA A 50 -8.22 -6.88 9.57
C ALA A 50 -9.14 -5.74 9.15
N HIS A 51 -9.32 -4.72 9.99
CA HIS A 51 -10.16 -3.57 9.68
C HIS A 51 -9.31 -2.38 9.20
N GLN A 52 -9.94 -1.46 8.48
CA GLN A 52 -9.28 -0.26 8.02
C GLN A 52 -9.78 0.96 8.81
N VAL A 53 -8.95 2.00 8.88
CA VAL A 53 -9.40 3.30 9.37
C VAL A 53 -10.24 3.95 8.27
N THR A 54 -11.41 4.46 8.65
CA THR A 54 -12.30 5.11 7.70
C THR A 54 -11.62 6.32 7.07
N LEU A 55 -11.74 6.46 5.76
CA LEU A 55 -11.20 7.63 5.07
C LEU A 55 -12.09 8.83 5.36
N ASP A 56 -11.60 9.70 6.23
CA ASP A 56 -12.26 10.94 6.56
C ASP A 56 -11.18 12.02 6.73
N LEU A 57 -11.26 13.02 5.91
CA LEU A 57 -10.27 14.11 5.89
C LEU A 57 -10.65 15.28 6.78
N ASP A 58 -11.80 15.23 7.46
CA ASP A 58 -12.21 16.26 8.40
C ASP A 58 -11.47 16.07 9.74
N PRO A 59 -10.58 17.02 10.12
CA PRO A 59 -9.81 16.88 11.35
C PRO A 59 -10.63 16.99 12.64
N VAL A 60 -11.87 17.48 12.54
CA VAL A 60 -12.76 17.67 13.69
C VAL A 60 -13.53 16.39 14.02
N MET A 61 -13.73 15.53 13.04
CA MET A 61 -14.49 14.30 13.23
C MET A 61 -13.63 13.24 13.94
N PRO A 62 -14.23 12.43 14.82
CA PRO A 62 -13.49 11.34 15.45
C PRO A 62 -13.06 10.29 14.44
N GLU A 63 -11.93 9.67 14.71
CA GLU A 63 -11.48 8.55 13.89
C GLU A 63 -12.41 7.37 14.06
N THR A 64 -12.77 6.74 12.94
CA THR A 64 -13.62 5.55 12.90
C THR A 64 -12.92 4.45 12.12
N PHE A 65 -13.44 3.23 12.22
CA PHE A 65 -12.97 2.14 11.38
C PHE A 65 -14.11 1.57 10.57
N SER A 66 -13.77 0.93 9.47
CA SER A 66 -14.72 0.25 8.60
C SER A 66 -14.26 -1.17 8.34
N MET A 67 -15.20 -2.02 7.96
CA MET A 67 -14.90 -3.40 7.56
C MET A 67 -14.61 -3.49 6.06
N GLU A 68 -13.89 -2.49 5.53
CA GLU A 68 -13.33 -2.59 4.19
C GLU A 68 -12.49 -3.86 4.09
N PRO A 69 -12.41 -4.48 2.91
CA PRO A 69 -11.73 -5.77 2.78
C PRO A 69 -10.31 -5.75 3.32
N PRO A 70 -9.92 -6.74 4.11
CA PRO A 70 -8.55 -6.87 4.58
C PRO A 70 -7.61 -7.10 3.40
N SER A 71 -6.45 -6.49 3.46
CA SER A 71 -5.56 -6.46 2.32
C SER A 71 -4.10 -6.32 2.76
N PHE A 72 -3.20 -6.42 1.78
CA PHE A 72 -1.77 -6.29 2.01
C PHE A 72 -1.10 -5.73 0.76
N LEU A 73 0.15 -5.31 0.91
CA LEU A 73 0.96 -4.85 -0.20
C LEU A 73 2.02 -5.91 -0.52
N LEU A 74 2.17 -6.20 -1.81
CA LEU A 74 3.21 -7.06 -2.32
C LEU A 74 4.24 -6.21 -3.04
N HIS A 75 5.46 -6.21 -2.54
CA HIS A 75 6.55 -5.45 -3.12
C HIS A 75 7.45 -6.35 -3.95
N ARG A 76 7.78 -5.90 -5.14
CA ARG A 76 8.70 -6.60 -6.03
C ARG A 76 9.78 -5.63 -6.49
N TRP A 77 11.02 -6.02 -6.29
CA TRP A 77 12.15 -5.20 -6.70
C TRP A 77 13.00 -5.91 -7.73
N ASN A 78 13.49 -5.18 -8.71
CA ASN A 78 14.56 -5.65 -9.57
C ASN A 78 15.46 -4.47 -9.95
N PRO A 79 16.73 -4.76 -10.35
CA PRO A 79 17.70 -3.68 -10.58
C PRO A 79 17.39 -2.80 -11.80
N GLU A 80 16.56 -3.26 -12.72
CA GLU A 80 16.26 -2.51 -13.93
C GLU A 80 15.12 -1.51 -13.73
N THR A 81 14.10 -1.90 -12.96
CA THR A 81 12.88 -1.11 -12.81
C THR A 81 12.67 -0.57 -11.39
N GLY A 82 13.46 -1.03 -10.40
CA GLY A 82 13.28 -0.63 -9.01
C GLY A 82 12.12 -1.32 -8.32
N LEU A 83 11.51 -0.64 -7.38
CA LEU A 83 10.46 -1.20 -6.55
C LEU A 83 9.08 -0.97 -7.16
N ALA A 84 8.34 -2.04 -7.37
CA ALA A 84 6.94 -2.01 -7.74
C ALA A 84 6.10 -2.56 -6.58
N THR A 85 4.93 -1.98 -6.36
CA THR A 85 4.05 -2.38 -5.27
C THR A 85 2.68 -2.71 -5.81
N HIS A 86 2.16 -3.85 -5.41
CA HIS A 86 0.84 -4.32 -5.76
C HIS A 86 -0.03 -4.40 -4.51
N HIS A 87 -1.28 -3.99 -4.65
CA HIS A 87 -2.28 -4.11 -3.60
C HIS A 87 -3.06 -5.41 -3.83
N ALA A 88 -3.15 -6.25 -2.82
CA ALA A 88 -3.81 -7.54 -2.91
C ALA A 88 -4.76 -7.74 -1.73
N TYR A 89 -5.79 -8.54 -1.93
CA TYR A 89 -6.81 -8.81 -0.93
C TYR A 89 -6.65 -10.21 -0.37
N ILE A 90 -6.90 -10.36 0.94
CA ILE A 90 -6.81 -11.65 1.63
C ILE A 90 -8.04 -12.49 1.36
N GLU A 91 -9.21 -11.84 1.31
CA GLU A 91 -10.47 -12.54 1.09
C GLU A 91 -10.59 -13.10 -0.33
N SER A 92 -11.34 -14.18 -0.45
CA SER A 92 -11.65 -14.78 -1.75
C SER A 92 -12.60 -13.87 -2.53
N TYR A 93 -12.38 -13.79 -3.82
CA TYR A 93 -13.23 -13.06 -4.75
C TYR A 93 -13.27 -13.84 -6.07
N PRO A 94 -14.32 -13.62 -6.90
CA PRO A 94 -14.42 -14.33 -8.17
C PRO A 94 -13.24 -14.00 -9.09
N GLY A 95 -12.81 -14.98 -9.85
CA GLY A 95 -11.72 -14.87 -10.79
C GLY A 95 -10.55 -15.79 -10.43
N PRO A 96 -9.48 -15.76 -11.21
CA PRO A 96 -9.26 -14.87 -12.37
C PRO A 96 -10.08 -15.27 -13.59
N TYR A 97 -10.45 -14.26 -14.38
CA TYR A 97 -11.09 -14.46 -15.67
C TYR A 97 -10.19 -13.92 -16.78
N PRO A 98 -10.02 -14.66 -17.90
CA PRO A 98 -9.22 -14.14 -19.00
C PRO A 98 -9.97 -13.02 -19.70
N PHE A 99 -9.23 -11.98 -20.13
CA PHE A 99 -9.81 -10.94 -20.98
C PHE A 99 -10.19 -11.48 -22.36
N LEU A 100 -9.42 -12.47 -22.84
CA LEU A 100 -9.66 -13.13 -24.10
C LEU A 100 -10.00 -14.59 -23.82
N LEU A 101 -11.04 -15.11 -24.50
CA LEU A 101 -11.40 -16.52 -24.41
C LEU A 101 -10.48 -17.31 -25.34
N ASP A 102 -9.20 -17.36 -25.00
CA ASP A 102 -8.18 -18.10 -25.73
C ASP A 102 -7.80 -19.33 -24.92
N LYS A 103 -7.64 -20.46 -25.60
CA LYS A 103 -7.22 -21.72 -25.00
C LYS A 103 -5.82 -21.65 -24.37
N ALA A 104 -5.04 -20.64 -24.75
CA ALA A 104 -3.71 -20.44 -24.20
C ALA A 104 -3.75 -19.85 -22.79
N TYR A 105 -4.88 -19.29 -22.33
CA TYR A 105 -4.98 -18.72 -20.99
C TYR A 105 -5.12 -19.84 -19.96
N PRO A 106 -4.24 -19.87 -18.95
CA PRO A 106 -4.42 -20.80 -17.83
C PRO A 106 -5.76 -20.56 -17.14
N GLY A 107 -6.47 -21.63 -16.81
CA GLY A 107 -7.76 -21.53 -16.14
C GLY A 107 -8.95 -21.37 -17.06
N VAL A 108 -8.75 -21.23 -18.37
CA VAL A 108 -9.84 -21.31 -19.32
C VAL A 108 -10.19 -22.79 -19.49
N THR A 109 -11.35 -23.19 -19.01
CA THR A 109 -11.82 -24.55 -19.19
C THR A 109 -12.54 -24.65 -20.53
N ALA A 110 -12.17 -25.66 -21.30
CA ALA A 110 -12.89 -26.00 -22.51
C ALA A 110 -14.23 -26.64 -22.11
N GLY A 111 -15.29 -25.94 -22.33
CA GLY A 111 -16.60 -26.49 -21.98
C GLY A 111 -17.66 -25.48 -22.02
#